data_10a86cd7f1e4a90037298f5250b57fc2
#
_entry.id   10a86cd7f1e4a90037298f5250b57fc2
#
_cell.length_a   1.000
_cell.length_b   1.000
_cell.length_c   1.000
_cell.angle_alpha   90.00
_cell.angle_beta   90.00
_cell.angle_gamma   90.00
#
_symmetry.space_group_name_H-M   'P 1'
#
loop_
_entity.id
_entity.type
_entity.pdbx_description
1 polymer ?
#
loop_
_entity_poly.entity_id
_entity_poly.type
_entity_poly.pdbx_seq_one_letter_code
_entity_poly.pdbx_strand_id
1 'polypeptide(L)'
;MTDPTPPAEPTPLGDAARLLVEAAQAEAAILGHGFVGTEHLLLALMADPALAAAAAERGFPGREELRKRLDEGGPPRAPTDGGGGLSSHARRLLEQAERAAGGVSIDRRWILDRLVTSPKGPLARMVARPEPAPKPAEAARPAPEAEPGRATSGRNEGRGKKPREDRRQPKEEASPAPRAEKGRERGPDRKPREGKDTRRQPPESARSKGEPVPPSAEGPVRERPPAPPIRSRPAFPVSWRGLMLLLVPVAVVMNYVLHSSPVAIFVVACLGVIPLAGYMGEATEHLSARTGPAIGGLLNATFGNAAELIIAIAALNAGLVELVKASITGSILGNLLLIMGLSFVAGGAGRTSISFNRTATGASAGMLALAVAGLAFPALLHFVVPGRSFQQELPLSEAVAVVLVVTYGFSLLFSLRTHRSLYGEPHPTAAHVWSPARATVTLGVATAGVVVLSEILVHSVEAVTVTMGLSEAFLGLIVIPLIGNAAEHATAVVVARKGQMDLSLSIALGSSTQVALLVAPVLVGAGLVMGQPMNLVFTPFEVAAVGLTTIVTAILTLDGEGHWFEGIQLLAMYLLVAAAAFFL
;
A
#
# COMPACT_ATOMS: atom_id res chain seq x y z
N MET A 1 -32.24 27.49 9.87
CA MET A 1 -31.49 27.33 11.11
C MET A 1 -32.07 26.11 11.80
N THR A 2 -31.53 24.95 11.55
CA THR A 2 -31.78 23.71 12.27
C THR A 2 -30.42 23.22 12.74
N ASP A 3 -30.29 23.13 14.05
CA ASP A 3 -29.12 22.71 14.80
C ASP A 3 -28.56 21.37 14.29
N PRO A 4 -27.25 21.18 14.21
CA PRO A 4 -26.67 19.89 13.88
C PRO A 4 -26.93 18.94 15.07
N THR A 5 -27.65 17.85 14.79
CA THR A 5 -27.83 16.72 15.69
C THR A 5 -26.44 16.23 16.19
N PRO A 6 -26.21 16.08 17.48
CA PRO A 6 -24.98 15.52 18.01
C PRO A 6 -24.79 14.09 17.50
N PRO A 7 -23.54 13.59 17.39
CA PRO A 7 -23.27 12.22 16.98
C PRO A 7 -24.04 11.27 17.92
N ALA A 8 -24.76 10.31 17.33
CA ALA A 8 -25.56 9.34 18.05
C ALA A 8 -24.69 8.67 19.11
N GLU A 9 -25.12 8.75 20.38
CA GLU A 9 -24.50 8.01 21.47
C GLU A 9 -24.47 6.52 21.12
N PRO A 10 -23.37 5.81 21.44
CA PRO A 10 -23.26 4.40 21.15
C PRO A 10 -24.40 3.65 21.83
N THR A 11 -25.17 2.87 21.08
CA THR A 11 -26.28 2.06 21.54
C THR A 11 -25.84 1.25 22.78
N PRO A 12 -26.55 1.31 23.92
CA PRO A 12 -26.19 0.54 25.10
C PRO A 12 -26.28 -0.95 24.81
N LEU A 13 -25.25 -1.70 25.22
CA LEU A 13 -25.21 -3.16 25.10
C LEU A 13 -26.26 -3.80 25.99
N GLY A 14 -26.91 -4.86 25.53
CA GLY A 14 -27.87 -5.64 26.31
C GLY A 14 -27.23 -6.33 27.54
N ASP A 15 -28.03 -6.77 28.50
CA ASP A 15 -27.53 -7.30 29.78
C ASP A 15 -26.59 -8.51 29.64
N ALA A 16 -26.84 -9.39 28.71
CA ALA A 16 -25.97 -10.55 28.44
C ALA A 16 -24.59 -10.15 27.89
N ALA A 17 -24.55 -9.11 27.06
CA ALA A 17 -23.30 -8.55 26.55
C ALA A 17 -22.51 -7.84 27.64
N ARG A 18 -23.20 -7.12 28.53
CA ARG A 18 -22.58 -6.44 29.68
C ARG A 18 -21.89 -7.43 30.61
N LEU A 19 -22.54 -8.55 30.96
CA LEU A 19 -21.93 -9.60 31.77
C LEU A 19 -20.66 -10.20 31.14
N LEU A 20 -20.66 -10.39 29.82
CA LEU A 20 -19.46 -10.87 29.13
C LEU A 20 -18.35 -9.80 29.09
N VAL A 21 -18.70 -8.53 28.93
CA VAL A 21 -17.76 -7.41 29.01
C VAL A 21 -17.15 -7.27 30.41
N GLU A 22 -17.96 -7.39 31.48
CA GLU A 22 -17.47 -7.37 32.86
C GLU A 22 -16.47 -8.52 33.11
N ALA A 23 -16.78 -9.72 32.65
CA ALA A 23 -15.86 -10.85 32.76
C ALA A 23 -14.56 -10.60 31.96
N ALA A 24 -14.65 -10.00 30.77
CA ALA A 24 -13.48 -9.64 29.97
C ALA A 24 -12.68 -8.48 30.55
N GLN A 25 -13.32 -7.54 31.26
CA GLN A 25 -12.66 -6.48 32.02
C GLN A 25 -11.84 -7.05 33.19
N ALA A 26 -12.35 -8.06 33.86
CA ALA A 26 -11.62 -8.75 34.93
C ALA A 26 -10.34 -9.43 34.34
N GLU A 27 -10.42 -10.05 33.17
CA GLU A 27 -9.26 -10.63 32.48
C GLU A 27 -8.24 -9.55 32.05
N ALA A 28 -8.72 -8.43 31.51
CA ALA A 28 -7.86 -7.30 31.14
C ALA A 28 -7.14 -6.71 32.36
N ALA A 29 -7.82 -6.58 33.51
CA ALA A 29 -7.22 -6.10 34.74
C ALA A 29 -6.14 -7.05 35.28
N ILE A 30 -6.34 -8.36 35.19
CA ILE A 30 -5.33 -9.38 35.58
C ILE A 30 -4.05 -9.22 34.74
N LEU A 31 -4.19 -8.89 33.45
CA LEU A 31 -3.08 -8.70 32.51
C LEU A 31 -2.50 -7.26 32.56
N GLY A 32 -3.03 -6.37 33.37
CA GLY A 32 -2.58 -4.97 33.41
C GLY A 32 -2.93 -4.17 32.16
N HIS A 33 -3.92 -4.61 31.38
CA HIS A 33 -4.34 -3.96 30.15
C HIS A 33 -5.39 -2.89 30.41
N GLY A 34 -5.20 -1.68 29.88
CA GLY A 34 -6.09 -0.53 30.10
C GLY A 34 -7.42 -0.57 29.33
N PHE A 35 -7.67 -1.61 28.49
CA PHE A 35 -8.90 -1.76 27.73
C PHE A 35 -9.20 -3.23 27.39
N VAL A 36 -10.43 -3.51 27.02
CA VAL A 36 -10.90 -4.86 26.66
C VAL A 36 -10.82 -5.07 25.15
N GLY A 37 -9.94 -5.98 24.71
CA GLY A 37 -9.84 -6.45 23.34
C GLY A 37 -10.59 -7.77 23.11
N THR A 38 -10.52 -8.27 21.88
CA THR A 38 -11.08 -9.58 21.49
C THR A 38 -10.43 -10.75 22.22
N GLU A 39 -9.16 -10.63 22.59
CA GLU A 39 -8.40 -11.57 23.41
C GLU A 39 -8.97 -11.76 24.80
N HIS A 40 -9.42 -10.69 25.44
CA HIS A 40 -10.04 -10.71 26.75
C HIS A 40 -11.46 -11.33 26.71
N LEU A 41 -12.20 -11.07 25.60
CA LEU A 41 -13.47 -11.75 25.36
C LEU A 41 -13.29 -13.26 25.19
N LEU A 42 -12.24 -13.69 24.49
CA LEU A 42 -11.92 -15.12 24.35
C LEU A 42 -11.56 -15.73 25.70
N LEU A 43 -10.71 -15.09 26.51
CA LEU A 43 -10.37 -15.57 27.86
C LEU A 43 -11.62 -15.69 28.77
N ALA A 44 -12.53 -14.72 28.70
CA ALA A 44 -13.78 -14.72 29.45
C ALA A 44 -14.71 -15.87 28.99
N LEU A 45 -14.80 -16.14 27.68
CA LEU A 45 -15.57 -17.26 27.14
C LEU A 45 -14.98 -18.60 27.53
N MET A 46 -13.65 -18.73 27.56
CA MET A 46 -12.94 -19.96 27.94
C MET A 46 -13.00 -20.25 29.46
N ALA A 47 -13.66 -19.39 30.26
CA ALA A 47 -14.01 -19.73 31.62
C ALA A 47 -15.07 -20.84 31.69
N ASP A 48 -15.86 -21.01 30.63
CA ASP A 48 -16.80 -22.13 30.49
C ASP A 48 -16.03 -23.34 29.90
N PRO A 49 -16.03 -24.51 30.61
CA PRO A 49 -15.29 -25.70 30.15
C PRO A 49 -15.71 -26.20 28.77
N ALA A 50 -17.00 -26.07 28.41
CA ALA A 50 -17.49 -26.53 27.09
C ALA A 50 -16.99 -25.61 25.97
N LEU A 51 -16.92 -24.29 26.20
CA LEU A 51 -16.38 -23.33 25.25
C LEU A 51 -14.85 -23.43 25.15
N ALA A 52 -14.16 -23.71 26.27
CA ALA A 52 -12.72 -23.98 26.28
C ALA A 52 -12.36 -25.24 25.45
N ALA A 53 -13.13 -26.32 25.57
CA ALA A 53 -12.96 -27.53 24.76
C ALA A 53 -13.17 -27.22 23.26
N ALA A 54 -14.20 -26.46 22.92
CA ALA A 54 -14.49 -26.08 21.54
C ALA A 54 -13.39 -25.16 20.93
N ALA A 55 -12.73 -24.31 21.73
CA ALA A 55 -11.59 -23.53 21.31
C ALA A 55 -10.34 -24.40 21.08
N ALA A 56 -10.11 -25.37 21.96
CA ALA A 56 -8.99 -26.32 21.84
C ALA A 56 -9.09 -27.21 20.61
N GLU A 57 -10.29 -27.69 20.24
CA GLU A 57 -10.55 -28.43 19.00
C GLU A 57 -10.13 -27.65 17.75
N ARG A 58 -10.11 -26.33 17.81
CA ARG A 58 -9.71 -25.42 16.72
C ARG A 58 -8.27 -24.92 16.82
N GLY A 59 -7.47 -25.53 17.70
CA GLY A 59 -6.04 -25.28 17.81
C GLY A 59 -5.65 -24.12 18.71
N PHE A 60 -6.59 -23.55 19.51
CA PHE A 60 -6.23 -22.54 20.50
C PHE A 60 -5.62 -23.19 21.75
N PRO A 61 -4.62 -22.55 22.37
CA PRO A 61 -4.05 -23.05 23.62
C PRO A 61 -5.08 -22.98 24.75
N GLY A 62 -4.88 -23.75 25.82
CA GLY A 62 -5.71 -23.65 27.02
C GLY A 62 -5.70 -22.25 27.63
N ARG A 63 -6.75 -21.91 28.41
CA ARG A 63 -6.96 -20.57 28.97
C ARG A 63 -5.74 -20.01 29.72
N GLU A 64 -5.07 -20.81 30.54
CA GLU A 64 -3.88 -20.39 31.29
C GLU A 64 -2.68 -20.13 30.38
N GLU A 65 -2.48 -20.99 29.38
CA GLU A 65 -1.42 -20.81 28.39
C GLU A 65 -1.69 -19.60 27.50
N LEU A 66 -2.95 -19.35 27.13
CA LEU A 66 -3.37 -18.17 26.39
C LEU A 66 -3.09 -16.89 27.21
N ARG A 67 -3.42 -16.89 28.50
CA ARG A 67 -3.15 -15.78 29.42
C ARG A 67 -1.64 -15.50 29.51
N LYS A 68 -0.83 -16.55 29.68
CA LYS A 68 0.62 -16.42 29.76
C LYS A 68 1.21 -15.80 28.48
N ARG A 69 0.78 -16.24 27.31
CA ARG A 69 1.24 -15.68 26.02
C ARG A 69 0.81 -14.23 25.81
N LEU A 70 -0.35 -13.83 26.34
CA LEU A 70 -0.79 -12.45 26.30
C LEU A 70 0.02 -11.56 27.21
N ASP A 71 0.40 -12.05 28.39
CA ASP A 71 1.25 -11.37 29.34
C ASP A 71 2.68 -11.18 28.77
N GLU A 72 3.27 -12.22 28.18
CA GLU A 72 4.57 -12.19 27.52
C GLU A 72 4.61 -11.26 26.30
N GLY A 73 3.47 -11.07 25.62
CA GLY A 73 3.34 -10.20 24.43
C GLY A 73 3.33 -8.70 24.72
N GLY A 74 3.30 -8.32 25.99
CA GLY A 74 3.19 -6.94 26.44
C GLY A 74 1.81 -6.31 26.19
N PRO A 75 1.50 -5.15 26.81
CA PRO A 75 0.20 -4.51 26.69
C PRO A 75 -0.08 -4.10 25.24
N PRO A 76 -1.24 -4.48 24.68
CA PRO A 76 -1.64 -4.04 23.36
C PRO A 76 -1.82 -2.52 23.35
N ARG A 77 -1.52 -1.88 22.20
CA ARG A 77 -1.72 -0.43 22.06
C ARG A 77 -3.16 -0.06 22.35
N ALA A 78 -3.36 0.93 23.23
CA ALA A 78 -4.68 1.47 23.53
C ALA A 78 -5.40 1.90 22.24
N PRO A 79 -6.71 1.62 22.11
CA PRO A 79 -7.49 2.13 20.99
C PRO A 79 -7.53 3.65 21.06
N THR A 80 -7.38 4.30 19.90
CA THR A 80 -7.40 5.76 19.73
C THR A 80 -8.79 6.37 19.93
N ASP A 81 -9.82 5.53 20.04
CA ASP A 81 -11.21 5.96 20.17
C ASP A 81 -11.59 6.04 21.65
N GLY A 82 -11.79 7.25 22.16
CA GLY A 82 -12.14 7.59 23.55
C GLY A 82 -13.49 7.07 24.06
N GLY A 83 -13.91 5.86 23.68
CA GLY A 83 -15.17 5.21 24.06
C GLY A 83 -14.96 4.06 25.04
N GLY A 84 -15.06 4.34 26.32
CA GLY A 84 -15.48 3.38 27.37
C GLY A 84 -14.77 2.02 27.44
N GLY A 85 -13.44 1.96 27.41
CA GLY A 85 -12.70 0.74 27.80
C GLY A 85 -12.80 -0.48 26.87
N LEU A 86 -13.58 -0.46 25.79
CA LEU A 86 -13.77 -1.57 24.86
C LEU A 86 -13.13 -1.25 23.50
N SER A 87 -12.34 -2.17 22.93
CA SER A 87 -11.81 -1.98 21.58
C SER A 87 -12.94 -1.93 20.55
N SER A 88 -12.76 -1.14 19.47
CA SER A 88 -13.74 -1.01 18.38
C SER A 88 -14.11 -2.37 17.75
N HIS A 89 -13.19 -3.33 17.76
CA HIS A 89 -13.40 -4.68 17.27
C HIS A 89 -14.25 -5.53 18.21
N ALA A 90 -13.94 -5.49 19.50
CA ALA A 90 -14.72 -6.18 20.53
C ALA A 90 -16.17 -5.64 20.58
N ARG A 91 -16.33 -4.33 20.48
CA ARG A 91 -17.65 -3.67 20.42
C ARG A 91 -18.48 -4.14 19.22
N ARG A 92 -17.91 -4.09 18.01
CA ARG A 92 -18.61 -4.54 16.77
C ARG A 92 -19.01 -6.01 16.83
N LEU A 93 -18.16 -6.87 17.41
CA LEU A 93 -18.46 -8.29 17.57
C LEU A 93 -19.67 -8.52 18.48
N LEU A 94 -19.73 -7.80 19.59
CA LEU A 94 -20.85 -7.86 20.53
C LEU A 94 -22.15 -7.33 19.92
N GLU A 95 -22.12 -6.19 19.24
CA GLU A 95 -23.26 -5.64 18.51
C GLU A 95 -23.77 -6.59 17.40
N GLN A 96 -22.88 -7.29 16.71
CA GLN A 96 -23.26 -8.30 15.72
C GLN A 96 -23.91 -9.52 16.37
N ALA A 97 -23.39 -9.96 17.53
CA ALA A 97 -23.97 -11.07 18.30
C ALA A 97 -25.37 -10.72 18.80
N GLU A 98 -25.60 -9.51 19.30
CA GLU A 98 -26.91 -9.03 19.73
C GLU A 98 -27.92 -8.96 18.58
N ARG A 99 -27.52 -8.45 17.42
CA ARG A 99 -28.37 -8.41 16.21
C ARG A 99 -28.72 -9.82 15.72
N ALA A 100 -27.76 -10.75 15.76
CA ALA A 100 -27.98 -12.14 15.36
C ALA A 100 -28.94 -12.87 16.29
N ALA A 101 -28.95 -12.50 17.56
CA ALA A 101 -29.82 -13.11 18.59
C ALA A 101 -31.20 -12.45 18.73
N GLY A 102 -31.53 -11.45 17.92
CA GLY A 102 -32.82 -10.75 17.99
C GLY A 102 -33.04 -9.97 19.30
N GLY A 103 -31.97 -9.62 20.02
CA GLY A 103 -32.02 -8.78 21.23
C GLY A 103 -32.39 -9.46 22.56
N VAL A 104 -32.58 -10.79 22.58
CA VAL A 104 -33.04 -11.52 23.78
C VAL A 104 -31.92 -12.19 24.56
N SER A 105 -30.89 -12.70 23.92
CA SER A 105 -29.70 -13.26 24.58
C SER A 105 -28.55 -13.35 23.59
N ILE A 106 -27.30 -13.24 24.09
CA ILE A 106 -26.12 -13.43 23.24
C ILE A 106 -25.75 -14.90 23.20
N ASP A 107 -25.63 -15.49 22.01
CA ASP A 107 -25.07 -16.82 21.84
C ASP A 107 -23.54 -16.77 22.00
N ARG A 108 -23.06 -17.19 23.18
CA ARG A 108 -21.62 -17.25 23.51
C ARG A 108 -20.84 -18.14 22.56
N ARG A 109 -21.46 -19.21 22.02
CA ARG A 109 -20.85 -20.13 21.07
C ARG A 109 -20.65 -19.46 19.71
N TRP A 110 -21.59 -18.63 19.28
CA TRP A 110 -21.47 -17.83 18.07
C TRP A 110 -20.31 -16.83 18.17
N ILE A 111 -20.12 -16.16 19.33
CA ILE A 111 -19.00 -15.25 19.54
C ILE A 111 -17.68 -16.01 19.50
N LEU A 112 -17.61 -17.16 20.18
CA LEU A 112 -16.44 -18.03 20.16
C LEU A 112 -16.07 -18.43 18.73
N ASP A 113 -17.05 -18.89 17.94
CA ASP A 113 -16.85 -19.30 16.55
C ASP A 113 -16.27 -18.18 15.70
N ARG A 114 -16.74 -16.94 15.87
CA ARG A 114 -16.20 -15.78 15.16
C ARG A 114 -14.78 -15.43 15.59
N LEU A 115 -14.48 -15.45 16.87
CA LEU A 115 -13.13 -15.18 17.40
C LEU A 115 -12.11 -16.20 16.92
N VAL A 116 -12.51 -17.45 16.83
CA VAL A 116 -11.63 -18.58 16.48
C VAL A 116 -11.47 -18.77 14.98
N THR A 117 -12.53 -18.51 14.20
CA THR A 117 -12.49 -18.66 12.72
C THR A 117 -11.79 -17.48 12.03
N SER A 118 -11.86 -16.30 12.61
CA SER A 118 -11.23 -15.09 12.05
C SER A 118 -10.55 -14.29 13.14
N PRO A 119 -9.49 -14.84 13.78
CA PRO A 119 -8.78 -14.17 14.86
C PRO A 119 -8.15 -12.87 14.33
N LYS A 120 -8.25 -11.79 15.12
CA LYS A 120 -7.69 -10.48 14.79
C LYS A 120 -6.83 -9.96 15.94
N GLY A 121 -5.91 -9.02 15.62
CA GLY A 121 -5.02 -8.43 16.61
C GLY A 121 -4.09 -9.44 17.28
N PRO A 122 -3.96 -9.40 18.64
CA PRO A 122 -3.11 -10.33 19.38
C PRO A 122 -3.46 -11.79 19.15
N LEU A 123 -4.76 -12.14 18.99
CA LEU A 123 -5.20 -13.50 18.73
C LEU A 123 -4.68 -14.07 17.41
N ALA A 124 -4.58 -13.26 16.36
CA ALA A 124 -4.07 -13.71 15.06
C ALA A 124 -2.60 -14.16 15.15
N ARG A 125 -1.80 -13.49 15.98
CA ARG A 125 -0.39 -13.83 16.22
C ARG A 125 -0.21 -15.15 17.00
N MET A 126 -1.22 -15.57 17.75
CA MET A 126 -1.16 -16.79 18.57
C MET A 126 -1.56 -18.06 17.83
N VAL A 127 -2.33 -17.91 16.75
CA VAL A 127 -2.76 -19.04 15.88
C VAL A 127 -1.72 -19.34 14.81
N ALA A 128 -0.80 -18.41 14.49
CA ALA A 128 0.35 -18.71 13.66
C ALA A 128 1.17 -19.80 14.37
N ARG A 129 1.20 -21.01 13.79
CA ARG A 129 1.99 -22.14 14.32
C ARG A 129 3.42 -21.65 14.58
N PRO A 130 4.04 -21.97 15.73
CA PRO A 130 5.46 -21.75 15.89
C PRO A 130 6.18 -22.46 14.74
N GLU A 131 7.08 -21.78 14.03
CA GLU A 131 8.00 -22.44 13.11
C GLU A 131 8.62 -23.63 13.84
N PRO A 132 8.70 -24.83 13.21
CA PRO A 132 9.38 -25.95 13.81
C PRO A 132 10.82 -25.51 14.11
N ALA A 133 11.22 -25.66 15.37
CA ALA A 133 12.56 -25.34 15.82
C ALA A 133 13.58 -25.91 14.82
N PRO A 134 14.64 -25.17 14.45
CA PRO A 134 15.66 -25.66 13.55
C PRO A 134 16.19 -27.00 14.10
N LYS A 135 16.13 -28.04 13.25
CA LYS A 135 16.68 -29.36 13.59
C LYS A 135 18.11 -29.15 14.12
N PRO A 136 18.50 -29.80 15.23
CA PRO A 136 19.86 -29.74 15.70
C PRO A 136 20.81 -30.12 14.55
N ALA A 137 21.79 -29.29 14.31
CA ALA A 137 22.82 -29.57 13.32
C ALA A 137 23.39 -30.97 13.59
N GLU A 138 23.23 -31.84 12.60
CA GLU A 138 23.80 -33.18 12.59
C GLU A 138 25.31 -33.01 12.79
N ALA A 139 25.81 -33.55 13.89
CA ALA A 139 27.20 -33.47 14.28
C ALA A 139 28.09 -33.90 13.11
N ALA A 140 28.95 -33.02 12.67
CA ALA A 140 29.95 -33.27 11.64
C ALA A 140 30.74 -34.54 11.97
N ARG A 141 30.67 -35.54 11.08
CA ARG A 141 31.60 -36.67 11.10
C ARG A 141 33.02 -36.15 10.87
N PRO A 142 34.01 -36.61 11.63
CA PRO A 142 35.38 -36.20 11.40
C PRO A 142 35.86 -36.71 10.05
N ALA A 143 36.59 -35.85 9.34
CA ALA A 143 37.27 -36.14 8.09
C ALA A 143 38.39 -37.20 8.34
N PRO A 144 38.62 -38.14 7.38
CA PRO A 144 39.76 -39.03 7.47
C PRO A 144 41.08 -38.29 7.20
N GLU A 145 42.08 -38.59 8.02
CA GLU A 145 43.44 -38.09 7.98
C GLU A 145 44.10 -38.36 6.61
N ALA A 146 44.79 -37.37 6.12
CA ALA A 146 45.64 -37.44 4.93
C ALA A 146 46.99 -38.01 5.28
N GLU A 147 47.38 -39.11 4.65
CA GLU A 147 48.77 -39.54 4.57
C GLU A 147 49.52 -38.90 3.41
N PRO A 148 50.81 -38.64 3.54
CA PRO A 148 51.60 -37.85 2.58
C PRO A 148 52.38 -38.68 1.56
N GLY A 149 52.43 -38.15 0.36
CA GLY A 149 53.60 -38.31 -0.49
C GLY A 149 53.61 -39.35 -1.58
N ARG A 150 53.55 -38.89 -2.85
CA ARG A 150 54.65 -39.12 -3.80
C ARG A 150 54.44 -38.40 -5.11
N ALA A 151 55.41 -37.59 -5.46
CA ALA A 151 55.58 -36.95 -6.75
C ALA A 151 55.95 -37.99 -7.81
N THR A 152 55.48 -37.77 -9.07
CA THR A 152 56.24 -37.86 -10.33
C THR A 152 55.34 -37.48 -11.52
N SER A 153 55.63 -36.41 -12.18
CA SER A 153 56.15 -36.16 -13.55
C SER A 153 55.50 -36.95 -14.70
N GLY A 154 55.10 -36.17 -15.72
CA GLY A 154 55.05 -36.66 -17.11
C GLY A 154 53.78 -36.28 -17.87
N ARG A 155 53.69 -35.14 -18.50
CA ARG A 155 53.95 -34.83 -19.91
C ARG A 155 53.16 -35.64 -20.97
N ASN A 156 52.44 -34.89 -21.74
CA ASN A 156 52.24 -34.97 -23.19
C ASN A 156 50.86 -35.33 -23.77
N GLU A 157 50.34 -34.34 -24.46
CA GLU A 157 49.94 -34.32 -25.90
C GLU A 157 48.83 -35.23 -26.40
N GLY A 158 47.81 -34.55 -26.92
CA GLY A 158 47.49 -34.79 -28.31
C GLY A 158 46.08 -35.22 -28.72
N ARG A 159 45.42 -34.33 -29.44
CA ARG A 159 44.49 -34.58 -30.57
C ARG A 159 43.18 -35.34 -30.33
N GLY A 160 42.00 -34.73 -30.37
CA GLY A 160 41.37 -34.41 -31.70
C GLY A 160 40.36 -35.48 -32.14
N LYS A 161 39.12 -35.15 -32.18
CA LYS A 161 38.16 -35.31 -33.30
C LYS A 161 36.69 -35.42 -32.83
N LYS A 162 35.87 -34.52 -33.39
CA LYS A 162 34.41 -34.62 -33.58
C LYS A 162 34.12 -35.66 -34.71
N PRO A 163 32.87 -35.86 -35.12
CA PRO A 163 31.53 -36.00 -34.53
C PRO A 163 30.79 -37.26 -35.06
N ARG A 164 29.57 -37.56 -34.57
CA ARG A 164 28.51 -38.12 -35.44
C ARG A 164 27.14 -38.04 -34.80
N GLU A 165 26.22 -37.48 -35.59
CA GLU A 165 24.76 -37.56 -35.56
C GLU A 165 24.24 -39.00 -35.53
N ASP A 166 23.11 -39.25 -34.92
CA ASP A 166 21.94 -39.79 -35.63
C ASP A 166 20.63 -39.66 -34.86
N ARG A 167 19.65 -39.19 -35.56
CA ARG A 167 18.21 -39.15 -35.53
C ARG A 167 17.53 -40.38 -34.90
N ARG A 168 16.43 -40.19 -34.23
CA ARG A 168 15.05 -40.61 -34.61
C ARG A 168 14.02 -40.32 -33.51
N GLN A 169 13.00 -39.52 -33.86
CA GLN A 169 11.64 -39.47 -33.33
C GLN A 169 10.78 -40.56 -34.05
N PRO A 170 9.45 -40.66 -33.80
CA PRO A 170 8.57 -40.59 -32.64
C PRO A 170 7.57 -41.80 -32.60
N LYS A 171 6.63 -41.86 -31.58
CA LYS A 171 5.23 -42.35 -31.63
C LYS A 171 4.64 -42.28 -30.24
N GLU A 172 3.67 -41.49 -29.95
CA GLU A 172 2.20 -41.49 -30.14
C GLU A 172 1.43 -42.63 -29.45
N GLU A 173 0.32 -42.24 -28.81
CA GLU A 173 -0.91 -42.91 -28.38
C GLU A 173 -0.94 -43.42 -26.93
N ALA A 174 -1.86 -42.99 -26.14
CA ALA A 174 -3.28 -42.87 -26.00
C ALA A 174 -3.70 -43.27 -24.58
N SER A 175 -4.54 -42.46 -23.95
CA SER A 175 -5.39 -42.74 -22.77
C SER A 175 -6.41 -43.87 -23.09
N PRO A 176 -7.00 -44.58 -22.11
CA PRO A 176 -8.16 -44.01 -21.40
C PRO A 176 -8.41 -44.52 -19.95
N ALA A 177 -9.26 -43.78 -19.22
CA ALA A 177 -9.99 -44.14 -18.00
C ALA A 177 -11.27 -44.96 -18.39
N PRO A 178 -12.22 -45.33 -17.51
CA PRO A 178 -12.29 -45.54 -16.05
C PRO A 178 -13.06 -46.87 -15.67
N ARG A 179 -13.23 -47.19 -14.36
CA ARG A 179 -14.37 -47.90 -13.71
C ARG A 179 -13.93 -48.47 -12.36
N ALA A 180 -14.51 -48.06 -11.27
CA ALA A 180 -15.75 -48.41 -10.58
C ALA A 180 -15.79 -49.80 -9.87
N GLU A 181 -16.08 -49.73 -8.57
CA GLU A 181 -16.99 -50.54 -7.74
C GLU A 181 -16.51 -51.73 -6.91
N LYS A 182 -16.98 -51.68 -5.64
CA LYS A 182 -17.39 -52.74 -4.69
C LYS A 182 -16.27 -53.43 -3.90
N GLY A 183 -16.23 -53.46 -2.58
CA GLY A 183 -17.28 -53.65 -1.60
C GLY A 183 -16.90 -54.82 -0.68
N ARG A 184 -17.30 -54.78 0.61
CA ARG A 184 -17.39 -55.84 1.64
C ARG A 184 -16.22 -55.97 2.62
N GLU A 185 -16.48 -55.59 3.84
CA GLU A 185 -17.14 -56.23 4.99
C GLU A 185 -16.23 -57.09 5.89
N ARG A 186 -16.36 -56.78 7.20
CA ARG A 186 -16.31 -57.60 8.44
C ARG A 186 -15.01 -57.65 9.25
N GLY A 187 -15.19 -57.10 10.45
CA GLY A 187 -14.41 -57.28 11.67
C GLY A 187 -14.48 -58.71 12.23
N PRO A 188 -14.31 -59.05 13.54
CA PRO A 188 -14.31 -58.23 14.76
C PRO A 188 -13.26 -58.64 15.83
N ASP A 189 -13.33 -57.92 16.99
CA ASP A 189 -13.01 -58.36 18.36
C ASP A 189 -11.59 -58.74 18.80
N ARG A 190 -11.08 -58.01 19.80
CA ARG A 190 -10.74 -58.50 21.14
C ARG A 190 -10.31 -57.40 22.11
N LYS A 191 -11.10 -57.24 23.17
CA LYS A 191 -10.75 -56.65 24.48
C LYS A 191 -10.05 -57.71 25.36
N PRO A 192 -9.76 -57.42 26.64
CA PRO A 192 -8.80 -56.50 27.30
C PRO A 192 -7.84 -57.28 28.24
N ARG A 193 -6.87 -56.61 28.85
CA ARG A 193 -6.27 -57.10 30.13
C ARG A 193 -5.89 -55.94 31.04
N GLU A 194 -6.46 -56.02 32.22
CA GLU A 194 -6.16 -55.31 33.47
C GLU A 194 -4.77 -55.68 34.04
N GLY A 195 -4.30 -54.81 34.94
CA GLY A 195 -3.25 -55.16 35.90
C GLY A 195 -2.58 -53.91 36.50
N LYS A 196 -3.16 -53.37 37.53
CA LYS A 196 -2.73 -53.27 38.95
C LYS A 196 -1.53 -52.36 39.25
N ASP A 197 -1.84 -51.25 39.88
CA ASP A 197 -1.47 -50.87 41.27
C ASP A 197 0.01 -50.83 41.67
N THR A 198 0.49 -49.65 42.07
CA THR A 198 1.00 -49.43 43.43
C THR A 198 1.25 -47.92 43.74
N ARG A 199 0.63 -47.52 44.81
CA ARG A 199 0.81 -46.31 45.64
C ARG A 199 2.24 -45.99 45.95
N ARG A 200 2.61 -44.70 46.03
CA ARG A 200 3.29 -44.10 47.20
C ARG A 200 3.01 -42.59 47.25
N GLN A 201 2.45 -42.18 48.36
CA GLN A 201 2.31 -40.82 48.85
C GLN A 201 3.47 -40.45 49.82
N PRO A 202 3.50 -39.22 50.34
CA PRO A 202 4.61 -38.24 50.45
C PRO A 202 5.27 -38.17 51.82
N PRO A 203 6.06 -37.14 52.14
CA PRO A 203 5.75 -36.44 53.40
C PRO A 203 5.75 -34.90 53.35
N GLU A 204 4.87 -34.38 54.11
CA GLU A 204 4.70 -33.06 54.68
C GLU A 204 5.88 -32.66 55.57
N SER A 205 6.21 -31.36 55.53
CA SER A 205 6.65 -30.48 56.62
C SER A 205 7.47 -29.33 56.01
N ALA A 206 7.36 -28.05 56.36
CA ALA A 206 7.09 -27.39 57.61
C ALA A 206 6.70 -25.93 57.33
N ARG A 207 5.79 -25.47 58.13
CA ARG A 207 5.42 -24.04 58.27
C ARG A 207 6.58 -23.25 58.89
N SER A 208 6.91 -22.07 58.31
CA SER A 208 7.51 -21.01 59.11
C SER A 208 6.78 -19.70 58.87
N LYS A 209 6.39 -19.11 59.99
CA LYS A 209 5.72 -17.82 60.12
C LYS A 209 6.69 -16.72 59.75
N GLY A 210 6.28 -15.81 58.85
CA GLY A 210 6.98 -14.56 58.55
C GLY A 210 6.09 -13.38 58.94
N GLU A 211 6.64 -12.49 59.73
CA GLU A 211 6.06 -11.27 60.25
C GLU A 211 5.61 -10.26 59.16
N PRO A 212 4.67 -9.35 59.48
CA PRO A 212 4.20 -8.32 58.56
C PRO A 212 5.22 -7.19 58.42
N VAL A 213 5.60 -6.87 57.20
CA VAL A 213 6.38 -5.70 56.84
C VAL A 213 5.52 -4.45 56.91
N PRO A 214 5.95 -3.36 57.57
CA PRO A 214 5.16 -2.11 57.63
C PRO A 214 5.14 -1.38 56.29
N PRO A 215 4.08 -0.59 56.00
CA PRO A 215 3.95 0.13 54.75
C PRO A 215 4.97 1.25 54.65
N SER A 216 5.71 1.26 53.54
CA SER A 216 6.67 2.31 53.21
C SER A 216 5.94 3.63 52.98
N ALA A 217 6.33 4.65 53.69
CA ALA A 217 5.84 6.02 53.56
C ALA A 217 6.12 6.54 52.13
N GLU A 218 5.07 6.94 51.46
CA GLU A 218 5.14 7.72 50.20
C GLU A 218 5.80 9.07 50.52
N GLY A 219 7.01 9.26 50.00
CA GLY A 219 7.66 10.56 49.96
C GLY A 219 6.96 11.50 48.96
N PRO A 220 6.95 12.82 49.21
CA PRO A 220 6.22 13.78 48.38
C PRO A 220 6.73 13.72 46.93
N VAL A 221 5.78 13.55 46.00
CA VAL A 221 6.00 13.66 44.54
C VAL A 221 6.56 15.05 44.26
N ARG A 222 7.86 15.14 43.95
CA ARG A 222 8.46 16.38 43.45
C ARG A 222 7.87 16.64 42.05
N GLU A 223 6.94 17.58 41.97
CA GLU A 223 6.53 18.19 40.70
C GLU A 223 7.76 18.70 39.97
N ARG A 224 8.00 18.17 38.78
CA ARG A 224 9.01 18.75 37.88
C ARG A 224 8.56 20.16 37.55
N PRO A 225 9.44 21.17 37.67
CA PRO A 225 9.13 22.50 37.24
C PRO A 225 8.72 22.49 35.76
N PRO A 226 7.72 23.29 35.33
CA PRO A 226 7.31 23.38 33.96
C PRO A 226 8.52 23.76 33.10
N ALA A 227 8.71 23.03 32.00
CA ALA A 227 9.77 23.30 31.06
C ALA A 227 9.66 24.78 30.60
N PRO A 228 10.80 25.51 30.51
CA PRO A 228 10.76 26.91 30.10
C PRO A 228 10.11 26.99 28.71
N PRO A 229 9.29 28.03 28.43
CA PRO A 229 8.65 28.20 27.15
C PRO A 229 9.76 28.24 26.08
N ILE A 230 9.66 27.32 25.11
CA ILE A 230 10.51 27.33 23.92
C ILE A 230 10.24 28.68 23.24
N ARG A 231 11.13 29.64 23.44
CA ARG A 231 11.13 30.88 22.66
C ARG A 231 11.30 30.46 21.22
N SER A 232 10.21 30.46 20.46
CA SER A 232 10.23 30.42 19.02
C SER A 232 11.05 31.63 18.54
N ARG A 233 12.29 31.39 18.14
CA ARG A 233 13.03 32.34 17.36
C ARG A 233 12.17 32.65 16.12
N PRO A 234 11.94 33.93 15.77
CA PRO A 234 11.45 34.27 14.44
C PRO A 234 12.59 33.94 13.47
N ALA A 235 12.72 32.68 13.11
CA ALA A 235 13.42 32.37 11.91
C ALA A 235 12.43 32.71 10.79
N PHE A 236 12.79 33.68 9.95
CA PHE A 236 12.40 33.62 8.55
C PHE A 236 13.15 32.42 7.96
N PRO A 237 12.58 31.22 7.91
CA PRO A 237 13.15 30.20 7.07
C PRO A 237 12.69 30.59 5.67
N VAL A 238 13.57 31.18 4.89
CA VAL A 238 13.43 31.09 3.43
C VAL A 238 13.40 29.57 3.18
N SER A 239 12.18 29.03 3.12
CA SER A 239 12.03 27.61 2.83
C SER A 239 12.63 27.43 1.44
N TRP A 240 13.40 26.37 1.22
CA TRP A 240 13.97 26.08 -0.11
C TRP A 240 12.91 26.16 -1.22
N ARG A 241 11.63 25.80 -0.91
CA ARG A 241 10.46 25.97 -1.79
C ARG A 241 10.20 27.45 -2.12
N GLY A 242 10.29 28.35 -1.14
CA GLY A 242 10.14 29.80 -1.36
C GLY A 242 11.26 30.34 -2.25
N LEU A 243 12.48 29.84 -2.11
CA LEU A 243 13.59 30.21 -2.99
C LEU A 243 13.37 29.72 -4.43
N MET A 244 12.89 28.48 -4.60
CA MET A 244 12.57 27.93 -5.91
C MET A 244 11.42 28.68 -6.62
N LEU A 245 10.49 29.30 -5.89
CA LEU A 245 9.45 30.14 -6.52
C LEU A 245 10.03 31.34 -7.30
N LEU A 246 11.25 31.79 -6.99
CA LEU A 246 11.92 32.79 -7.78
C LEU A 246 12.23 32.35 -9.22
N LEU A 247 12.28 31.04 -9.47
CA LEU A 247 12.47 30.52 -10.82
C LEU A 247 11.28 30.80 -11.74
N VAL A 248 10.08 31.00 -11.19
CA VAL A 248 8.89 31.36 -11.97
C VAL A 248 9.07 32.70 -12.70
N PRO A 249 9.29 33.85 -12.02
CA PRO A 249 9.55 35.11 -12.71
C PRO A 249 10.84 35.05 -13.52
N VAL A 250 11.86 34.31 -13.10
CA VAL A 250 13.11 34.14 -13.87
C VAL A 250 12.82 33.47 -15.22
N ALA A 251 12.04 32.40 -15.27
CA ALA A 251 11.65 31.71 -16.53
C ALA A 251 10.90 32.69 -17.46
N VAL A 252 9.95 33.43 -16.90
CA VAL A 252 9.19 34.44 -17.65
C VAL A 252 10.13 35.53 -18.25
N VAL A 253 11.04 36.07 -17.45
CA VAL A 253 12.01 37.08 -17.92
C VAL A 253 12.96 36.49 -18.97
N MET A 254 13.47 35.29 -18.75
CA MET A 254 14.35 34.61 -19.71
C MET A 254 13.65 34.38 -21.05
N ASN A 255 12.36 34.01 -21.05
CA ASN A 255 11.61 33.73 -22.26
C ASN A 255 11.20 35.03 -23.02
N TYR A 256 10.59 35.99 -22.31
CA TYR A 256 9.95 37.14 -22.96
C TYR A 256 10.84 38.39 -23.06
N VAL A 257 11.88 38.51 -22.23
CA VAL A 257 12.75 39.71 -22.17
C VAL A 257 14.15 39.43 -22.67
N LEU A 258 14.79 38.36 -22.12
CA LEU A 258 16.19 38.06 -22.43
C LEU A 258 16.36 37.19 -23.68
N HIS A 259 15.30 36.51 -24.12
CA HIS A 259 15.33 35.54 -25.23
C HIS A 259 16.51 34.56 -25.10
N SER A 260 16.69 34.04 -23.89
CA SER A 260 17.80 33.15 -23.53
C SER A 260 17.74 31.82 -24.32
N SER A 261 18.77 30.96 -24.19
CA SER A 261 18.75 29.66 -24.89
C SER A 261 17.54 28.83 -24.50
N PRO A 262 16.84 28.19 -25.44
CA PRO A 262 15.64 27.39 -25.17
C PRO A 262 15.86 26.29 -24.13
N VAL A 263 17.05 25.66 -24.13
CA VAL A 263 17.42 24.64 -23.13
C VAL A 263 17.45 25.23 -21.71
N ALA A 264 18.02 26.43 -21.53
CA ALA A 264 18.06 27.08 -20.23
C ALA A 264 16.66 27.48 -19.77
N ILE A 265 15.81 28.00 -20.68
CA ILE A 265 14.41 28.33 -20.41
C ILE A 265 13.65 27.07 -19.98
N PHE A 266 13.78 25.98 -20.73
CA PHE A 266 13.18 24.68 -20.43
C PHE A 266 13.54 24.21 -19.03
N VAL A 267 14.83 24.16 -18.69
CA VAL A 267 15.30 23.71 -17.36
C VAL A 267 14.77 24.58 -16.25
N VAL A 268 14.80 25.91 -16.41
CA VAL A 268 14.30 26.85 -15.39
C VAL A 268 12.78 26.74 -15.24
N ALA A 269 12.03 26.59 -16.33
CA ALA A 269 10.59 26.36 -16.31
C ALA A 269 10.25 25.03 -15.60
N CYS A 270 10.94 23.94 -15.94
CA CYS A 270 10.83 22.66 -15.28
C CYS A 270 11.01 22.76 -13.77
N LEU A 271 12.09 23.38 -13.32
CA LEU A 271 12.37 23.56 -11.90
C LEU A 271 11.36 24.50 -11.20
N GLY A 272 10.80 25.47 -11.93
CA GLY A 272 9.78 26.39 -11.43
C GLY A 272 8.40 25.73 -11.25
N VAL A 273 8.07 24.68 -12.02
CA VAL A 273 6.82 23.92 -11.86
C VAL A 273 6.78 23.17 -10.52
N ILE A 274 7.91 22.62 -10.06
CA ILE A 274 8.00 21.80 -8.84
C ILE A 274 7.40 22.48 -7.60
N PRO A 275 7.81 23.69 -7.19
CA PRO A 275 7.21 24.33 -6.03
C PRO A 275 5.75 24.71 -6.25
N LEU A 276 5.35 25.09 -7.46
CA LEU A 276 3.95 25.42 -7.78
C LEU A 276 3.04 24.20 -7.65
N ALA A 277 3.41 23.05 -8.21
CA ALA A 277 2.70 21.79 -8.05
C ALA A 277 2.59 21.39 -6.55
N GLY A 278 3.66 21.60 -5.78
CA GLY A 278 3.64 21.39 -4.33
C GLY A 278 2.66 22.29 -3.59
N TYR A 279 2.55 23.58 -3.95
CA TYR A 279 1.56 24.48 -3.36
C TYR A 279 0.14 24.19 -3.82
N MET A 280 -0.06 23.69 -5.04
CA MET A 280 -1.37 23.21 -5.52
C MET A 280 -1.85 22.01 -4.68
N GLY A 281 -1.00 21.01 -4.47
CA GLY A 281 -1.31 19.84 -3.65
C GLY A 281 -1.63 20.24 -2.19
N GLU A 282 -0.79 21.07 -1.55
CA GLU A 282 -0.99 21.53 -0.18
C GLU A 282 -2.29 22.34 -0.03
N ALA A 283 -2.58 23.25 -0.96
CA ALA A 283 -3.81 24.04 -0.96
C ALA A 283 -5.06 23.15 -1.14
N THR A 284 -4.97 22.15 -2.01
CA THR A 284 -6.03 21.17 -2.25
C THR A 284 -6.30 20.32 -1.02
N GLU A 285 -5.25 19.84 -0.32
CA GLU A 285 -5.36 19.11 0.92
C GLU A 285 -6.09 19.93 2.00
N HIS A 286 -5.72 21.19 2.17
CA HIS A 286 -6.36 22.08 3.14
C HIS A 286 -7.83 22.41 2.80
N LEU A 287 -8.19 22.49 1.52
CA LEU A 287 -9.59 22.61 1.08
C LEU A 287 -10.36 21.33 1.31
N SER A 288 -9.77 20.19 0.97
CA SER A 288 -10.36 18.85 1.13
C SER A 288 -10.69 18.54 2.58
N ALA A 289 -9.83 18.94 3.51
CA ALA A 289 -10.05 18.77 4.95
C ALA A 289 -11.30 19.48 5.48
N ARG A 290 -11.80 20.51 4.75
CA ARG A 290 -12.96 21.31 5.17
C ARG A 290 -14.27 20.92 4.47
N THR A 291 -14.18 20.28 3.31
CA THR A 291 -15.35 19.99 2.47
C THR A 291 -15.98 18.61 2.74
N GLY A 292 -15.40 17.88 3.69
CA GLY A 292 -15.83 16.53 4.04
C GLY A 292 -15.34 15.46 3.06
N PRO A 293 -15.50 14.17 3.41
CA PRO A 293 -14.80 13.08 2.74
C PRO A 293 -15.11 12.93 1.26
N ALA A 294 -16.37 13.12 0.86
CA ALA A 294 -16.78 12.92 -0.55
C ALA A 294 -16.27 14.05 -1.44
N ILE A 295 -16.53 15.31 -1.05
CA ILE A 295 -16.11 16.48 -1.83
C ILE A 295 -14.59 16.65 -1.73
N GLY A 296 -14.03 16.46 -0.54
CA GLY A 296 -12.58 16.53 -0.32
C GLY A 296 -11.81 15.47 -1.11
N GLY A 297 -12.32 14.24 -1.15
CA GLY A 297 -11.76 13.19 -1.99
C GLY A 297 -11.82 13.51 -3.48
N LEU A 298 -12.94 14.07 -3.96
CA LEU A 298 -13.07 14.50 -5.35
C LEU A 298 -12.12 15.65 -5.68
N LEU A 299 -12.01 16.65 -4.78
CA LEU A 299 -11.07 17.76 -4.94
C LEU A 299 -9.63 17.25 -5.02
N ASN A 300 -9.23 16.37 -4.11
CA ASN A 300 -7.89 15.80 -4.10
C ASN A 300 -7.61 14.98 -5.37
N ALA A 301 -8.56 14.18 -5.80
CA ALA A 301 -8.45 13.37 -7.01
C ALA A 301 -8.36 14.21 -8.30
N THR A 302 -8.98 15.39 -8.32
CA THR A 302 -8.98 16.27 -9.49
C THR A 302 -7.77 17.20 -9.49
N PHE A 303 -7.49 17.85 -8.36
CA PHE A 303 -6.40 18.85 -8.26
C PHE A 303 -5.05 18.22 -7.91
N GLY A 304 -5.02 16.97 -7.43
CA GLY A 304 -3.77 16.21 -7.25
C GLY A 304 -2.99 16.09 -8.56
N ASN A 305 -3.68 15.80 -9.66
CA ASN A 305 -3.07 15.65 -11.00
C ASN A 305 -3.25 16.91 -11.88
N ALA A 306 -3.57 18.06 -11.28
CA ALA A 306 -3.86 19.26 -12.09
C ALA A 306 -2.63 19.82 -12.79
N ALA A 307 -1.43 19.68 -12.21
CA ALA A 307 -0.20 20.13 -12.86
C ALA A 307 0.06 19.33 -14.14
N GLU A 308 -0.04 17.99 -14.09
CA GLU A 308 0.10 17.13 -15.26
C GLU A 308 -0.96 17.43 -16.31
N LEU A 309 -2.21 17.58 -15.88
CA LEU A 309 -3.30 17.88 -16.79
C LEU A 309 -3.08 19.21 -17.51
N ILE A 310 -2.62 20.25 -16.82
CA ILE A 310 -2.34 21.56 -17.39
C ILE A 310 -1.19 21.50 -18.39
N ILE A 311 -0.09 20.83 -18.03
CA ILE A 311 1.06 20.63 -18.95
C ILE A 311 0.62 19.85 -20.19
N ALA A 312 -0.15 18.77 -20.01
CA ALA A 312 -0.65 17.95 -21.10
C ALA A 312 -1.63 18.70 -22.01
N ILE A 313 -2.52 19.54 -21.44
CA ILE A 313 -3.44 20.40 -22.24
C ILE A 313 -2.63 21.43 -23.03
N ALA A 314 -1.61 22.05 -22.44
CA ALA A 314 -0.74 22.99 -23.14
C ALA A 314 0.00 22.30 -24.32
N ALA A 315 0.54 21.10 -24.08
CA ALA A 315 1.20 20.30 -25.11
C ALA A 315 0.22 19.85 -26.22
N LEU A 316 -1.00 19.44 -25.84
CA LEU A 316 -2.04 19.07 -26.79
C LEU A 316 -2.47 20.27 -27.67
N ASN A 317 -2.60 21.47 -27.08
CA ASN A 317 -2.89 22.71 -27.79
C ASN A 317 -1.78 23.07 -28.80
N ALA A 318 -0.54 22.75 -28.46
CA ALA A 318 0.61 22.94 -29.36
C ALA A 318 0.75 21.82 -30.43
N GLY A 319 -0.15 20.83 -30.44
CA GLY A 319 -0.13 19.70 -31.39
C GLY A 319 0.87 18.59 -31.05
N LEU A 320 1.51 18.64 -29.87
CA LEU A 320 2.50 17.64 -29.42
C LEU A 320 1.82 16.39 -28.81
N VAL A 321 1.00 15.71 -29.64
CA VAL A 321 0.16 14.57 -29.20
C VAL A 321 1.01 13.41 -28.67
N GLU A 322 2.14 13.12 -29.30
CA GLU A 322 3.03 12.03 -28.87
C GLU A 322 3.68 12.34 -27.51
N LEU A 323 4.07 13.61 -27.28
CA LEU A 323 4.54 14.06 -25.98
C LEU A 323 3.47 13.85 -24.88
N VAL A 324 2.21 14.13 -25.20
CA VAL A 324 1.07 13.95 -24.27
C VAL A 324 0.89 12.48 -23.94
N LYS A 325 0.86 11.59 -24.94
CA LYS A 325 0.75 10.14 -24.73
C LYS A 325 1.92 9.61 -23.90
N ALA A 326 3.13 10.01 -24.25
CA ALA A 326 4.34 9.64 -23.50
C ALA A 326 4.27 10.15 -22.05
N SER A 327 3.70 11.33 -21.79
CA SER A 327 3.56 11.84 -20.42
C SER A 327 2.54 11.08 -19.57
N ILE A 328 1.45 10.58 -20.19
CA ILE A 328 0.48 9.71 -19.51
C ILE A 328 1.14 8.40 -19.08
N THR A 329 1.82 7.72 -20.02
CA THR A 329 2.53 6.46 -19.72
C THR A 329 3.69 6.68 -18.77
N GLY A 330 4.43 7.78 -18.91
CA GLY A 330 5.52 8.16 -18.03
C GLY A 330 5.10 8.46 -16.59
N SER A 331 3.94 9.09 -16.37
CA SER A 331 3.38 9.31 -15.02
C SER A 331 3.03 7.99 -14.35
N ILE A 332 2.42 7.04 -15.08
CA ILE A 332 2.14 5.70 -14.55
C ILE A 332 3.44 4.96 -14.19
N LEU A 333 4.41 4.93 -15.11
CA LEU A 333 5.70 4.27 -14.90
C LEU A 333 6.51 4.92 -13.76
N GLY A 334 6.54 6.25 -13.70
CA GLY A 334 7.21 7.01 -12.63
C GLY A 334 6.64 6.69 -11.26
N ASN A 335 5.33 6.66 -11.12
CA ASN A 335 4.68 6.35 -9.84
C ASN A 335 4.91 4.89 -9.42
N LEU A 336 4.79 3.94 -10.34
CA LEU A 336 4.90 2.51 -10.01
C LEU A 336 6.34 2.03 -9.85
N LEU A 337 7.27 2.55 -10.65
CA LEU A 337 8.66 2.09 -10.63
C LEU A 337 9.56 2.99 -9.78
N LEU A 338 9.57 4.29 -10.05
CA LEU A 338 10.47 5.21 -9.35
C LEU A 338 9.99 5.47 -7.92
N ILE A 339 8.73 5.89 -7.75
CA ILE A 339 8.23 6.32 -6.44
C ILE A 339 7.97 5.17 -5.52
N MET A 340 7.28 4.14 -5.98
CA MET A 340 7.09 2.94 -5.19
C MET A 340 8.44 2.29 -4.85
N GLY A 341 9.39 2.25 -5.80
CA GLY A 341 10.75 1.78 -5.58
C GLY A 341 11.49 2.57 -4.50
N LEU A 342 11.53 3.91 -4.61
CA LEU A 342 12.12 4.78 -3.58
C LEU A 342 11.43 4.62 -2.22
N SER A 343 10.11 4.42 -2.20
CA SER A 343 9.32 4.22 -0.99
C SER A 343 9.67 2.90 -0.29
N PHE A 344 9.81 1.81 -1.04
CA PHE A 344 10.29 0.53 -0.49
C PHE A 344 11.71 0.63 0.04
N VAL A 345 12.62 1.30 -0.69
CA VAL A 345 13.99 1.53 -0.20
C VAL A 345 13.99 2.37 1.06
N ALA A 346 13.32 3.52 1.06
CA ALA A 346 13.31 4.44 2.19
C ALA A 346 12.57 3.88 3.41
N GLY A 347 11.46 3.17 3.20
CA GLY A 347 10.67 2.52 4.24
C GLY A 347 11.34 1.28 4.81
N GLY A 348 12.05 0.50 3.97
CA GLY A 348 12.74 -0.73 4.33
C GLY A 348 14.14 -0.54 4.90
N ALA A 349 14.71 0.68 4.81
CA ALA A 349 16.05 0.95 5.32
C ALA A 349 16.15 0.66 6.83
N GLY A 350 16.97 -0.33 7.18
CA GLY A 350 17.18 -0.77 8.57
C GLY A 350 16.02 -1.62 9.15
N ARG A 351 15.11 -2.10 8.33
CA ARG A 351 14.01 -3.01 8.71
C ARG A 351 14.12 -4.33 7.95
N THR A 352 13.65 -5.41 8.56
CA THR A 352 13.62 -6.74 7.93
C THR A 352 12.50 -6.84 6.89
N SER A 353 11.32 -6.29 7.18
CA SER A 353 10.18 -6.18 6.26
C SER A 353 9.37 -4.92 6.58
N ILE A 354 8.55 -4.52 5.64
CA ILE A 354 7.57 -3.44 5.74
C ILE A 354 6.21 -4.06 5.47
N SER A 355 5.26 -3.88 6.37
CA SER A 355 3.90 -4.38 6.17
C SER A 355 2.94 -3.28 5.72
N PHE A 356 1.97 -3.65 4.88
CA PHE A 356 0.90 -2.77 4.39
C PHE A 356 -0.42 -3.53 4.23
N ASN A 357 -1.51 -2.79 4.06
CA ASN A 357 -2.85 -3.36 3.93
C ASN A 357 -3.03 -4.05 2.57
N ARG A 358 -2.84 -5.37 2.56
CA ARG A 358 -2.99 -6.23 1.37
C ARG A 358 -4.32 -6.02 0.63
N THR A 359 -5.43 -5.88 1.37
CA THR A 359 -6.76 -5.75 0.75
C THR A 359 -6.94 -4.42 0.03
N ALA A 360 -6.52 -3.31 0.65
CA ALA A 360 -6.60 -1.98 0.05
C ALA A 360 -5.65 -1.87 -1.15
N THR A 361 -4.41 -2.32 -0.99
CA THR A 361 -3.39 -2.28 -2.05
C THR A 361 -3.78 -3.19 -3.22
N GLY A 362 -4.29 -4.41 -2.94
CA GLY A 362 -4.78 -5.33 -3.96
C GLY A 362 -5.98 -4.79 -4.75
N ALA A 363 -6.93 -4.11 -4.09
CA ALA A 363 -8.04 -3.45 -4.76
C ALA A 363 -7.55 -2.32 -5.70
N SER A 364 -6.59 -1.51 -5.24
CA SER A 364 -5.98 -0.44 -6.05
C SER A 364 -5.19 -0.99 -7.24
N ALA A 365 -4.40 -2.05 -7.04
CA ALA A 365 -3.65 -2.72 -8.11
C ALA A 365 -4.58 -3.36 -9.15
N GLY A 366 -5.70 -3.98 -8.71
CA GLY A 366 -6.72 -4.53 -9.62
C GLY A 366 -7.40 -3.45 -10.46
N MET A 367 -7.70 -2.30 -9.86
CA MET A 367 -8.29 -1.15 -10.56
C MET A 367 -7.33 -0.55 -11.58
N LEU A 368 -6.04 -0.45 -11.22
CA LEU A 368 -4.98 -0.02 -12.12
C LEU A 368 -4.80 -0.99 -13.30
N ALA A 369 -4.81 -2.31 -13.04
CA ALA A 369 -4.71 -3.32 -14.09
C ALA A 369 -5.85 -3.21 -15.10
N LEU A 370 -7.10 -2.97 -14.63
CA LEU A 370 -8.25 -2.73 -15.50
C LEU A 370 -8.06 -1.45 -16.34
N ALA A 371 -7.58 -0.37 -15.72
CA ALA A 371 -7.33 0.89 -16.40
C ALA A 371 -6.28 0.76 -17.50
N VAL A 372 -5.17 0.10 -17.20
CA VAL A 372 -4.07 -0.17 -18.15
C VAL A 372 -4.55 -1.07 -19.28
N ALA A 373 -5.31 -2.11 -18.99
CA ALA A 373 -5.92 -2.95 -20.02
C ALA A 373 -6.83 -2.13 -20.95
N GLY A 374 -7.66 -1.24 -20.38
CA GLY A 374 -8.51 -0.32 -21.16
C GLY A 374 -7.69 0.57 -22.09
N LEU A 375 -6.62 1.20 -21.60
CA LEU A 375 -5.72 2.02 -22.41
C LEU A 375 -4.99 1.21 -23.50
N ALA A 376 -4.72 -0.07 -23.26
CA ALA A 376 -4.02 -0.93 -24.23
C ALA A 376 -4.93 -1.39 -25.38
N PHE A 377 -6.26 -1.44 -25.23
CA PHE A 377 -7.17 -1.96 -26.27
C PHE A 377 -7.08 -1.22 -27.61
N PRO A 378 -7.08 0.13 -27.68
CA PRO A 378 -6.95 0.84 -28.95
C PRO A 378 -5.64 0.53 -29.65
N ALA A 379 -4.53 0.49 -28.90
CA ALA A 379 -3.22 0.16 -29.43
C ALA A 379 -3.15 -1.30 -29.93
N LEU A 380 -3.68 -2.26 -29.17
CA LEU A 380 -3.74 -3.67 -29.58
C LEU A 380 -4.56 -3.84 -30.87
N LEU A 381 -5.68 -3.15 -31.00
CA LEU A 381 -6.48 -3.20 -32.23
C LEU A 381 -5.72 -2.63 -33.43
N HIS A 382 -5.00 -1.52 -33.24
CA HIS A 382 -4.14 -0.94 -34.27
C HIS A 382 -3.09 -1.96 -34.78
N PHE A 383 -2.44 -2.70 -33.89
CA PHE A 383 -1.41 -3.70 -34.24
C PHE A 383 -2.00 -4.96 -34.88
N VAL A 384 -3.18 -5.42 -34.42
CA VAL A 384 -3.84 -6.62 -34.96
C VAL A 384 -4.49 -6.37 -36.33
N VAL A 385 -4.98 -5.14 -36.56
CA VAL A 385 -5.64 -4.76 -37.82
C VAL A 385 -4.88 -3.59 -38.44
N PRO A 386 -3.76 -3.86 -39.11
CA PRO A 386 -2.94 -2.81 -39.71
C PRO A 386 -3.66 -2.08 -40.84
N GLY A 387 -3.32 -0.81 -41.03
CA GLY A 387 -3.86 0.03 -42.11
C GLY A 387 -5.15 0.79 -41.76
N ARG A 388 -5.55 0.77 -40.49
CA ARG A 388 -6.63 1.65 -40.01
C ARG A 388 -6.16 3.10 -39.99
N SER A 389 -7.05 4.00 -40.45
CA SER A 389 -6.79 5.45 -40.37
C SER A 389 -7.09 5.97 -38.95
N PHE A 390 -6.49 7.10 -38.60
CA PHE A 390 -6.76 7.82 -37.35
C PHE A 390 -8.27 8.01 -37.09
N GLN A 391 -9.04 8.36 -38.13
CA GLN A 391 -10.50 8.54 -38.02
C GLN A 391 -11.26 7.25 -37.71
N GLN A 392 -10.70 6.08 -38.06
CA GLN A 392 -11.29 4.78 -37.73
C GLN A 392 -10.94 4.31 -36.31
N GLU A 393 -9.88 4.84 -35.72
CA GLU A 393 -9.41 4.52 -34.37
C GLU A 393 -9.97 5.44 -33.30
N LEU A 394 -10.26 6.68 -33.67
CA LEU A 394 -10.75 7.70 -32.76
C LEU A 394 -12.05 7.28 -32.03
N PRO A 395 -13.10 6.73 -32.70
CA PRO A 395 -14.33 6.33 -32.01
C PRO A 395 -14.12 5.25 -30.95
N LEU A 396 -13.16 4.33 -31.15
CA LEU A 396 -12.82 3.34 -30.13
C LEU A 396 -12.15 4.02 -28.93
N SER A 397 -11.23 4.95 -29.20
CA SER A 397 -10.54 5.70 -28.14
C SER A 397 -11.53 6.54 -27.32
N GLU A 398 -12.51 7.17 -27.97
CA GLU A 398 -13.61 7.90 -27.30
C GLU A 398 -14.48 6.98 -26.44
N ALA A 399 -14.87 5.81 -26.98
CA ALA A 399 -15.64 4.82 -26.23
C ALA A 399 -14.87 4.31 -25.01
N VAL A 400 -13.58 4.00 -25.16
CA VAL A 400 -12.71 3.62 -24.06
C VAL A 400 -12.61 4.75 -23.03
N ALA A 401 -12.42 5.99 -23.45
CA ALA A 401 -12.36 7.15 -22.57
C ALA A 401 -13.64 7.29 -21.72
N VAL A 402 -14.82 7.13 -22.33
CA VAL A 402 -16.10 7.15 -21.59
C VAL A 402 -16.16 6.02 -20.56
N VAL A 403 -15.81 4.79 -20.94
CA VAL A 403 -15.81 3.64 -20.02
C VAL A 403 -14.86 3.88 -18.84
N LEU A 404 -13.66 4.41 -19.09
CA LEU A 404 -12.66 4.68 -18.05
C LEU A 404 -13.16 5.77 -17.07
N VAL A 405 -13.75 6.88 -17.56
CA VAL A 405 -14.31 7.93 -16.69
C VAL A 405 -15.48 7.40 -15.85
N VAL A 406 -16.37 6.60 -16.44
CA VAL A 406 -17.48 5.98 -15.70
C VAL A 406 -16.93 5.03 -14.63
N THR A 407 -15.93 4.22 -14.96
CA THR A 407 -15.24 3.33 -14.01
C THR A 407 -14.59 4.15 -12.89
N TYR A 408 -13.97 5.28 -13.21
CA TYR A 408 -13.44 6.20 -12.22
C TYR A 408 -14.52 6.72 -11.26
N GLY A 409 -15.68 7.12 -11.77
CA GLY A 409 -16.83 7.53 -10.95
C GLY A 409 -17.28 6.43 -9.97
N PHE A 410 -17.34 5.16 -10.43
CA PHE A 410 -17.62 4.03 -9.55
C PHE A 410 -16.50 3.76 -8.54
N SER A 411 -15.24 3.95 -8.91
CA SER A 411 -14.12 3.80 -7.99
C SER A 411 -14.15 4.83 -6.86
N LEU A 412 -14.51 6.08 -7.16
CA LEU A 412 -14.74 7.12 -6.16
C LEU A 412 -15.92 6.77 -5.24
N LEU A 413 -17.03 6.28 -5.79
CA LEU A 413 -18.17 5.82 -5.01
C LEU A 413 -17.77 4.66 -4.08
N PHE A 414 -16.95 3.72 -4.57
CA PHE A 414 -16.43 2.60 -3.80
C PHE A 414 -15.54 3.07 -2.65
N SER A 415 -14.52 3.87 -2.94
CA SER A 415 -13.49 4.29 -1.98
C SER A 415 -14.00 5.32 -0.96
N LEU A 416 -14.83 6.27 -1.40
CA LEU A 416 -15.27 7.39 -0.54
C LEU A 416 -16.56 7.10 0.24
N ARG A 417 -17.41 6.18 -0.23
CA ARG A 417 -18.72 5.95 0.38
C ARG A 417 -18.95 4.52 0.84
N THR A 418 -18.81 3.52 -0.04
CA THR A 418 -19.23 2.14 0.26
C THR A 418 -18.19 1.34 1.04
N HIS A 419 -16.91 1.54 0.79
CA HIS A 419 -15.80 0.77 1.38
C HIS A 419 -14.71 1.67 1.99
N ARG A 420 -15.11 2.82 2.52
CA ARG A 420 -14.20 3.80 3.13
C ARG A 420 -13.26 3.19 4.18
N SER A 421 -13.74 2.21 4.94
CA SER A 421 -12.96 1.54 5.98
C SER A 421 -11.75 0.75 5.46
N LEU A 422 -11.70 0.40 4.16
CA LEU A 422 -10.54 -0.28 3.56
C LEU A 422 -9.34 0.66 3.39
N TYR A 423 -9.59 1.94 3.15
CA TYR A 423 -8.56 2.95 2.86
C TYR A 423 -8.08 3.72 4.10
N GLY A 424 -8.52 3.31 5.29
CA GLY A 424 -8.19 3.95 6.55
C GLY A 424 -9.03 5.21 6.84
N GLU A 425 -8.94 5.70 8.08
CA GLU A 425 -9.48 7.03 8.41
C GLU A 425 -8.56 8.11 7.85
N PRO A 426 -9.10 9.25 7.42
CA PRO A 426 -8.27 10.39 7.05
C PRO A 426 -7.31 10.68 8.20
N HIS A 427 -6.02 10.67 7.93
CA HIS A 427 -5.01 11.03 8.92
C HIS A 427 -5.37 12.42 9.47
N PRO A 428 -5.21 12.66 10.76
CA PRO A 428 -5.48 13.97 11.33
C PRO A 428 -4.66 14.98 10.53
N THR A 429 -5.36 15.79 9.76
CA THR A 429 -4.80 16.92 9.04
C THR A 429 -3.98 17.78 9.99
N ALA A 430 -2.88 18.31 9.46
CA ALA A 430 -1.93 19.20 10.15
C ALA A 430 -2.60 20.07 11.22
N ALA A 431 -1.93 20.26 12.35
CA ALA A 431 -2.41 21.02 13.51
C ALA A 431 -2.89 22.46 13.16
N HIS A 432 -2.65 22.92 11.93
CA HIS A 432 -3.10 24.20 11.39
C HIS A 432 -3.62 24.04 9.95
N VAL A 433 -4.93 23.91 9.80
CA VAL A 433 -5.60 23.96 8.49
C VAL A 433 -5.72 25.41 8.05
N TRP A 434 -5.25 25.74 6.83
CA TRP A 434 -5.35 27.09 6.26
C TRP A 434 -6.80 27.59 6.23
N SER A 435 -6.98 28.90 6.27
CA SER A 435 -8.30 29.47 5.98
C SER A 435 -8.71 29.13 4.54
N PRO A 436 -10.01 28.95 4.26
CA PRO A 436 -10.49 28.66 2.91
C PRO A 436 -10.01 29.69 1.89
N ALA A 437 -10.05 30.98 2.25
CA ALA A 437 -9.59 32.05 1.39
C ALA A 437 -8.09 31.90 1.05
N ARG A 438 -7.23 31.61 2.04
CA ARG A 438 -5.80 31.38 1.79
C ARG A 438 -5.60 30.17 0.87
N ALA A 439 -6.27 29.05 1.14
CA ALA A 439 -6.12 27.85 0.33
C ALA A 439 -6.60 28.09 -1.11
N THR A 440 -7.77 28.73 -1.32
CA THR A 440 -8.30 29.04 -2.66
C THR A 440 -7.40 30.01 -3.42
N VAL A 441 -6.91 31.06 -2.75
CA VAL A 441 -5.99 32.03 -3.39
C VAL A 441 -4.67 31.34 -3.76
N THR A 442 -4.09 30.55 -2.85
CA THR A 442 -2.85 29.80 -3.14
C THR A 442 -3.04 28.84 -4.30
N LEU A 443 -4.15 28.09 -4.32
CA LEU A 443 -4.49 27.18 -5.42
C LEU A 443 -4.60 27.95 -6.74
N GLY A 444 -5.35 29.05 -6.78
CA GLY A 444 -5.52 29.86 -7.99
C GLY A 444 -4.22 30.48 -8.51
N VAL A 445 -3.38 31.04 -7.62
CA VAL A 445 -2.08 31.61 -7.99
C VAL A 445 -1.11 30.53 -8.48
N ALA A 446 -1.04 29.40 -7.78
CA ALA A 446 -0.17 28.29 -8.20
C ALA A 446 -0.62 27.70 -9.54
N THR A 447 -1.94 27.51 -9.75
CA THR A 447 -2.51 27.07 -11.03
C THR A 447 -2.15 28.01 -12.17
N ALA A 448 -2.34 29.33 -11.98
CA ALA A 448 -1.96 30.33 -12.99
C ALA A 448 -0.46 30.28 -13.29
N GLY A 449 0.38 30.13 -12.27
CA GLY A 449 1.83 29.95 -12.45
C GLY A 449 2.18 28.69 -13.24
N VAL A 450 1.53 27.57 -12.97
CA VAL A 450 1.73 26.33 -13.74
C VAL A 450 1.30 26.51 -15.19
N VAL A 451 0.16 27.17 -15.46
CA VAL A 451 -0.29 27.46 -16.85
C VAL A 451 0.77 28.24 -17.61
N VAL A 452 1.30 29.34 -17.03
CA VAL A 452 2.33 30.16 -17.67
C VAL A 452 3.61 29.37 -17.93
N LEU A 453 4.08 28.61 -16.93
CA LEU A 453 5.30 27.82 -17.10
C LEU A 453 5.11 26.64 -18.06
N SER A 454 3.92 26.03 -18.11
CA SER A 454 3.62 24.95 -19.06
C SER A 454 3.69 25.43 -20.50
N GLU A 455 3.19 26.65 -20.77
CA GLU A 455 3.26 27.24 -22.10
C GLU A 455 4.72 27.53 -22.51
N ILE A 456 5.52 28.10 -21.62
CA ILE A 456 6.96 28.33 -21.83
C ILE A 456 7.69 27.00 -22.06
N LEU A 457 7.39 26.00 -21.24
CA LEU A 457 8.00 24.66 -21.32
C LEU A 457 7.69 24.01 -22.67
N VAL A 458 6.43 23.98 -23.08
CA VAL A 458 5.97 23.35 -24.32
C VAL A 458 6.60 24.01 -25.55
N HIS A 459 6.65 25.34 -25.60
CA HIS A 459 7.32 26.07 -26.69
C HIS A 459 8.82 25.81 -26.78
N SER A 460 9.44 25.38 -25.68
CA SER A 460 10.87 25.06 -25.64
C SER A 460 11.19 23.62 -26.06
N VAL A 461 10.19 22.72 -26.13
CA VAL A 461 10.38 21.28 -26.37
C VAL A 461 11.09 21.02 -27.69
N GLU A 462 10.61 21.58 -28.81
CA GLU A 462 11.19 21.36 -30.13
C GLU A 462 12.66 21.78 -30.18
N ALA A 463 13.00 22.93 -29.61
CA ALA A 463 14.38 23.40 -29.55
C ALA A 463 15.28 22.52 -28.67
N VAL A 464 14.73 21.96 -27.59
CA VAL A 464 15.42 21.01 -26.68
C VAL A 464 15.69 19.70 -27.40
N THR A 465 14.69 19.14 -28.12
CA THR A 465 14.86 17.90 -28.88
C THR A 465 15.96 18.05 -29.94
N VAL A 466 15.96 19.14 -30.69
CA VAL A 466 16.99 19.42 -31.70
C VAL A 466 18.36 19.66 -31.08
N THR A 467 18.44 20.47 -30.01
CA THR A 467 19.75 20.87 -29.44
C THR A 467 20.41 19.78 -28.62
N MET A 468 19.62 19.02 -27.85
CA MET A 468 20.13 17.97 -26.97
C MET A 468 20.08 16.56 -27.60
N GLY A 469 19.44 16.41 -28.76
CA GLY A 469 19.24 15.11 -29.39
C GLY A 469 18.32 14.17 -28.60
N LEU A 470 17.41 14.74 -27.78
CA LEU A 470 16.45 13.99 -27.01
C LEU A 470 15.15 13.81 -27.80
N SER A 471 14.53 12.64 -27.77
CA SER A 471 13.23 12.41 -28.40
C SER A 471 12.09 13.04 -27.57
N GLU A 472 10.99 13.41 -28.23
CA GLU A 472 9.76 13.81 -27.52
C GLU A 472 9.24 12.69 -26.60
N ALA A 473 9.41 11.43 -27.04
CA ALA A 473 9.08 10.26 -26.22
C ALA A 473 9.88 10.24 -24.91
N PHE A 474 11.19 10.50 -24.95
CA PHE A 474 12.01 10.56 -23.73
C PHE A 474 11.59 11.72 -22.81
N LEU A 475 11.36 12.91 -23.38
CA LEU A 475 10.90 14.05 -22.60
C LEU A 475 9.54 13.77 -21.94
N GLY A 476 8.61 13.17 -22.69
CA GLY A 476 7.29 12.81 -22.19
C GLY A 476 7.33 11.67 -21.16
N LEU A 477 8.06 10.58 -21.44
CA LEU A 477 8.10 9.41 -20.55
C LEU A 477 8.85 9.68 -19.24
N ILE A 478 9.89 10.50 -19.26
CA ILE A 478 10.82 10.63 -18.12
C ILE A 478 10.80 12.04 -17.53
N VAL A 479 11.06 13.07 -18.33
CA VAL A 479 11.33 14.41 -17.79
C VAL A 479 10.08 15.08 -17.26
N ILE A 480 9.02 15.15 -18.05
CA ILE A 480 7.76 15.83 -17.70
C ILE A 480 7.09 15.17 -16.48
N PRO A 481 6.92 13.82 -16.43
CA PRO A 481 6.32 13.17 -15.26
C PRO A 481 7.12 13.34 -13.97
N LEU A 482 8.45 13.29 -14.07
CA LEU A 482 9.33 13.49 -12.91
C LEU A 482 9.12 14.87 -12.27
N ILE A 483 8.85 15.88 -13.09
CA ILE A 483 8.68 17.26 -12.66
C ILE A 483 7.24 17.52 -12.20
N GLY A 484 6.26 17.09 -12.98
CA GLY A 484 4.83 17.25 -12.67
C GLY A 484 4.48 16.61 -11.33
N ASN A 485 4.98 15.41 -11.08
CA ASN A 485 4.70 14.64 -9.87
C ASN A 485 5.72 14.82 -8.73
N ALA A 486 6.70 15.73 -8.85
CA ALA A 486 7.81 15.85 -7.88
C ALA A 486 7.35 16.05 -6.43
N ALA A 487 6.24 16.76 -6.20
CA ALA A 487 5.67 16.99 -4.88
C ALA A 487 5.06 15.70 -4.27
N GLU A 488 4.30 14.94 -5.07
CA GLU A 488 3.74 13.65 -4.68
C GLU A 488 4.85 12.64 -4.41
N HIS A 489 5.87 12.62 -5.27
CA HIS A 489 7.07 11.80 -5.13
C HIS A 489 7.77 12.03 -3.79
N ALA A 490 8.05 13.28 -3.46
CA ALA A 490 8.69 13.62 -2.20
C ALA A 490 7.82 13.20 -1.00
N THR A 491 6.51 13.41 -1.09
CA THR A 491 5.56 13.06 -0.02
C THR A 491 5.52 11.55 0.20
N ALA A 492 5.37 10.75 -0.86
CA ALA A 492 5.30 9.29 -0.77
C ALA A 492 6.57 8.70 -0.12
N VAL A 493 7.75 9.16 -0.51
CA VAL A 493 9.03 8.70 0.07
C VAL A 493 9.16 9.11 1.55
N VAL A 494 8.77 10.35 1.90
CA VAL A 494 8.84 10.83 3.29
C VAL A 494 7.90 10.05 4.21
N VAL A 495 6.67 9.76 3.78
CA VAL A 495 5.72 8.99 4.62
C VAL A 495 6.13 7.51 4.71
N ALA A 496 6.69 6.91 3.66
CA ALA A 496 7.27 5.58 3.69
C ALA A 496 8.41 5.47 4.73
N ARG A 497 9.32 6.45 4.74
CA ARG A 497 10.41 6.52 5.73
C ARG A 497 9.89 6.61 7.18
N LYS A 498 8.75 7.26 7.39
CA LYS A 498 8.06 7.33 8.69
C LYS A 498 7.35 6.04 9.07
N GLY A 499 7.38 5.01 8.23
CA GLY A 499 6.70 3.73 8.44
C GLY A 499 5.22 3.72 8.06
N GLN A 500 4.75 4.71 7.31
CA GLN A 500 3.37 4.82 6.80
C GLN A 500 3.31 4.29 5.36
N MET A 501 3.62 3.01 5.18
CA MET A 501 3.72 2.41 3.84
C MET A 501 2.37 2.35 3.13
N ASP A 502 1.27 2.13 3.87
CA ASP A 502 -0.09 2.18 3.32
C ASP A 502 -0.37 3.50 2.59
N LEU A 503 -0.01 4.61 3.22
CA LEU A 503 -0.19 5.95 2.64
C LEU A 503 0.69 6.14 1.42
N SER A 504 1.94 5.70 1.48
CA SER A 504 2.89 5.80 0.36
C SER A 504 2.40 5.02 -0.87
N LEU A 505 1.97 3.77 -0.68
CA LEU A 505 1.40 2.94 -1.75
C LEU A 505 0.08 3.51 -2.28
N SER A 506 -0.75 4.07 -1.39
CA SER A 506 -1.99 4.74 -1.80
C SER A 506 -1.72 5.96 -2.69
N ILE A 507 -0.66 6.73 -2.44
CA ILE A 507 -0.22 7.85 -3.30
C ILE A 507 0.21 7.30 -4.66
N ALA A 508 1.14 6.35 -4.72
CA ALA A 508 1.69 5.84 -5.98
C ALA A 508 0.64 5.13 -6.86
N LEU A 509 -0.11 4.18 -6.29
CA LEU A 509 -1.15 3.45 -7.01
C LEU A 509 -2.36 4.33 -7.33
N GLY A 510 -2.73 5.23 -6.42
CA GLY A 510 -3.85 6.15 -6.57
C GLY A 510 -3.60 7.14 -7.70
N SER A 511 -2.44 7.81 -7.72
CA SER A 511 -2.05 8.73 -8.80
C SER A 511 -1.99 8.01 -10.15
N SER A 512 -1.34 6.83 -10.24
CA SER A 512 -1.31 6.04 -11.48
C SER A 512 -2.71 5.69 -12.00
N THR A 513 -3.60 5.28 -11.09
CA THR A 513 -5.00 4.95 -11.44
C THR A 513 -5.77 6.18 -11.91
N GLN A 514 -5.55 7.35 -11.29
CA GLN A 514 -6.18 8.60 -11.67
C GLN A 514 -5.69 9.09 -13.03
N VAL A 515 -4.39 8.97 -13.30
CA VAL A 515 -3.83 9.30 -14.62
C VAL A 515 -4.49 8.45 -15.71
N ALA A 516 -4.62 7.14 -15.48
CA ALA A 516 -5.21 6.23 -16.46
C ALA A 516 -6.73 6.37 -16.60
N LEU A 517 -7.49 6.52 -15.50
CA LEU A 517 -8.96 6.54 -15.51
C LEU A 517 -9.58 7.94 -15.67
N LEU A 518 -8.82 9.01 -15.39
CA LEU A 518 -9.33 10.37 -15.44
C LEU A 518 -8.53 11.25 -16.41
N VAL A 519 -7.20 11.38 -16.22
CA VAL A 519 -6.41 12.34 -17.01
C VAL A 519 -6.40 11.97 -18.48
N ALA A 520 -6.10 10.72 -18.83
CA ALA A 520 -6.08 10.28 -20.22
C ALA A 520 -7.44 10.46 -20.93
N PRO A 521 -8.59 10.04 -20.36
CA PRO A 521 -9.89 10.32 -20.95
C PRO A 521 -10.27 11.80 -21.06
N VAL A 522 -9.92 12.61 -20.05
CA VAL A 522 -10.15 14.07 -20.08
C VAL A 522 -9.36 14.70 -21.23
N LEU A 523 -8.14 14.26 -21.49
CA LEU A 523 -7.33 14.74 -22.61
C LEU A 523 -7.91 14.34 -23.97
N VAL A 524 -8.48 13.14 -24.10
CA VAL A 524 -9.24 12.75 -25.31
C VAL A 524 -10.42 13.72 -25.54
N GLY A 525 -11.22 13.99 -24.49
CA GLY A 525 -12.33 14.93 -24.56
C GLY A 525 -11.89 16.37 -24.83
N ALA A 526 -10.81 16.84 -24.18
CA ALA A 526 -10.24 18.16 -24.40
C ALA A 526 -9.73 18.32 -25.84
N GLY A 527 -9.07 17.32 -26.38
CA GLY A 527 -8.60 17.31 -27.77
C GLY A 527 -9.72 17.49 -28.80
N LEU A 528 -10.86 16.84 -28.55
CA LEU A 528 -12.05 17.01 -29.40
C LEU A 528 -12.58 18.46 -29.37
N VAL A 529 -12.65 19.05 -28.18
CA VAL A 529 -13.15 20.43 -28.00
C VAL A 529 -12.18 21.45 -28.59
N MET A 530 -10.89 21.21 -28.48
CA MET A 530 -9.82 22.10 -28.93
C MET A 530 -9.51 21.96 -30.43
N GLY A 531 -10.13 20.98 -31.14
CA GLY A 531 -9.85 20.70 -32.54
C GLY A 531 -8.49 20.02 -32.77
N GLN A 532 -7.92 19.44 -31.70
CA GLN A 532 -6.69 18.64 -31.71
C GLN A 532 -7.01 17.21 -31.20
N PRO A 533 -7.75 16.41 -31.97
CA PRO A 533 -8.23 15.12 -31.51
C PRO A 533 -7.05 14.18 -31.22
N MET A 534 -7.09 13.51 -30.06
CA MET A 534 -6.11 12.55 -29.59
C MET A 534 -6.74 11.16 -29.52
N ASN A 535 -6.11 10.14 -30.11
CA ASN A 535 -6.48 8.74 -29.91
C ASN A 535 -5.64 8.12 -28.75
N LEU A 536 -6.12 7.00 -28.22
CA LEU A 536 -5.41 6.21 -27.19
C LEU A 536 -4.58 5.08 -27.82
N VAL A 537 -4.02 5.32 -28.99
CA VAL A 537 -3.07 4.38 -29.64
C VAL A 537 -1.68 4.73 -29.17
N PHE A 538 -1.21 4.00 -28.17
CA PHE A 538 0.14 4.09 -27.63
C PHE A 538 1.11 3.25 -28.44
N THR A 539 2.41 3.53 -28.36
CA THR A 539 3.44 2.73 -29.02
C THR A 539 3.53 1.33 -28.41
N PRO A 540 4.05 0.31 -29.14
CA PRO A 540 4.25 -1.04 -28.59
C PRO A 540 5.12 -1.04 -27.33
N PHE A 541 6.12 -0.16 -27.28
CA PHE A 541 7.01 -0.01 -26.14
C PHE A 541 6.25 0.49 -24.90
N GLU A 542 5.44 1.53 -25.04
CA GLU A 542 4.65 2.09 -23.96
C GLU A 542 3.64 1.08 -23.39
N VAL A 543 2.90 0.37 -24.28
CA VAL A 543 1.94 -0.66 -23.87
C VAL A 543 2.65 -1.79 -23.13
N ALA A 544 3.79 -2.27 -23.64
CA ALA A 544 4.56 -3.33 -23.02
C ALA A 544 5.15 -2.87 -21.65
N ALA A 545 5.73 -1.66 -21.60
CA ALA A 545 6.33 -1.13 -20.39
C ALA A 545 5.30 -0.94 -19.27
N VAL A 546 4.15 -0.31 -19.57
CA VAL A 546 3.09 -0.09 -18.58
C VAL A 546 2.44 -1.41 -18.17
N GLY A 547 2.18 -2.31 -19.14
CA GLY A 547 1.60 -3.62 -18.86
C GLY A 547 2.49 -4.48 -17.96
N LEU A 548 3.79 -4.59 -18.30
CA LEU A 548 4.77 -5.34 -17.50
C LEU A 548 4.93 -4.74 -16.10
N THR A 549 5.03 -3.42 -16.01
CA THR A 549 5.13 -2.70 -14.74
C THR A 549 3.92 -2.97 -13.85
N THR A 550 2.71 -2.93 -14.42
CA THR A 550 1.47 -3.21 -13.69
C THR A 550 1.44 -4.64 -13.15
N ILE A 551 1.88 -5.62 -13.94
CA ILE A 551 1.99 -7.02 -13.53
C ILE A 551 3.00 -7.17 -12.38
N VAL A 552 4.20 -6.60 -12.53
CA VAL A 552 5.24 -6.66 -11.49
C VAL A 552 4.75 -6.00 -10.19
N THR A 553 4.15 -4.82 -10.29
CA THR A 553 3.56 -4.13 -9.12
C THR A 553 2.48 -4.98 -8.44
N ALA A 554 1.57 -5.58 -9.21
CA ALA A 554 0.53 -6.45 -8.67
C ALA A 554 1.12 -7.65 -7.93
N ILE A 555 2.17 -8.28 -8.49
CA ILE A 555 2.86 -9.42 -7.85
C ILE A 555 3.52 -8.99 -6.54
N LEU A 556 4.28 -7.88 -6.53
CA LEU A 556 4.99 -7.38 -5.35
C LEU A 556 4.04 -6.93 -4.22
N THR A 557 2.78 -6.67 -4.53
CA THR A 557 1.79 -6.23 -3.52
C THR A 557 0.85 -7.34 -3.04
N LEU A 558 1.03 -8.60 -3.52
CA LEU A 558 0.12 -9.70 -3.23
C LEU A 558 0.18 -10.19 -1.78
N ASP A 559 1.34 -10.20 -1.16
CA ASP A 559 1.55 -10.74 0.19
C ASP A 559 1.25 -9.73 1.30
N GLY A 560 1.24 -8.42 1.00
CA GLY A 560 1.03 -7.35 1.98
C GLY A 560 2.29 -7.01 2.79
N GLU A 561 3.42 -7.53 2.37
CA GLU A 561 4.75 -7.23 2.92
C GLU A 561 5.68 -6.77 1.81
N GLY A 562 6.74 -6.06 2.15
CA GLY A 562 7.73 -5.61 1.19
C GLY A 562 9.10 -5.44 1.82
N HIS A 563 10.13 -5.41 0.98
CA HIS A 563 11.52 -5.32 1.38
C HIS A 563 12.23 -4.22 0.60
N TRP A 564 13.29 -3.65 1.17
CA TRP A 564 14.09 -2.64 0.47
C TRP A 564 14.65 -3.13 -0.88
N PHE A 565 14.88 -4.44 -1.01
CA PHE A 565 15.41 -5.04 -2.24
C PHE A 565 14.41 -5.02 -3.40
N GLU A 566 13.11 -5.20 -3.12
CA GLU A 566 12.04 -5.01 -4.11
C GLU A 566 12.02 -3.58 -4.63
N GLY A 567 12.29 -2.61 -3.74
CA GLY A 567 12.49 -1.22 -4.14
C GLY A 567 13.65 -1.03 -5.11
N ILE A 568 14.78 -1.71 -4.91
CA ILE A 568 15.91 -1.69 -5.85
C ILE A 568 15.53 -2.32 -7.19
N GLN A 569 14.73 -3.41 -7.20
CA GLN A 569 14.27 -4.04 -8.43
C GLN A 569 13.37 -3.11 -9.24
N LEU A 570 12.44 -2.40 -8.60
CA LEU A 570 11.59 -1.41 -9.26
C LEU A 570 12.42 -0.24 -9.82
N LEU A 571 13.39 0.27 -9.07
CA LEU A 571 14.29 1.33 -9.54
C LEU A 571 15.15 0.87 -10.72
N ALA A 572 15.66 -0.36 -10.68
CA ALA A 572 16.40 -0.94 -11.80
C ALA A 572 15.51 -1.02 -13.05
N MET A 573 14.26 -1.45 -12.90
CA MET A 573 13.29 -1.49 -14.00
C MET A 573 13.00 -0.08 -14.56
N TYR A 574 12.86 0.93 -13.67
CA TYR A 574 12.72 2.33 -14.12
C TYR A 574 13.90 2.80 -14.94
N LEU A 575 15.13 2.50 -14.50
CA LEU A 575 16.34 2.87 -15.24
C LEU A 575 16.44 2.16 -16.60
N LEU A 576 16.01 0.89 -16.69
CA LEU A 576 15.95 0.16 -17.96
C LEU A 576 14.94 0.79 -18.92
N VAL A 577 13.75 1.16 -18.43
CA VAL A 577 12.73 1.86 -19.22
C VAL A 577 13.26 3.23 -19.67
N ALA A 578 13.90 3.99 -18.77
CA ALA A 578 14.47 5.29 -19.10
C ALA A 578 15.61 5.18 -20.13
N ALA A 579 16.48 4.18 -19.99
CA ALA A 579 17.52 3.90 -20.96
C ALA A 579 16.93 3.51 -22.34
N ALA A 580 15.92 2.63 -22.37
CA ALA A 580 15.25 2.27 -23.61
C ALA A 580 14.58 3.49 -24.27
N ALA A 581 13.88 4.32 -23.49
CA ALA A 581 13.26 5.55 -23.98
C ALA A 581 14.26 6.57 -24.54
N PHE A 582 15.50 6.58 -24.03
CA PHE A 582 16.56 7.44 -24.53
C PHE A 582 17.04 7.04 -25.93
N PHE A 583 16.98 5.75 -26.27
CA PHE A 583 17.38 5.22 -27.58
C PHE A 583 16.21 5.11 -28.58
N LEU A 584 14.98 5.42 -28.20
CA LEU A 584 13.83 5.56 -29.07
C LEU A 584 13.82 6.94 -29.76
#